data_bd65c84ba5d1032971aefe77c0434d98
#
_entry.id   bd65c84ba5d1032971aefe77c0434d98
#
_cell.length_a   1.000
_cell.length_b   1.000
_cell.length_c   1.000
_cell.angle_alpha   90.00
_cell.angle_beta   90.00
_cell.angle_gamma   90.00
#
_symmetry.space_group_name_H-M   'P 1'
#
loop_
_entity.id
_entity.type
_entity.pdbx_description
1 polymer ?
#
loop_
_entity_poly.entity_id
_entity_poly.type
_entity_poly.pdbx_seq_one_letter_code
_entity_poly.pdbx_strand_id
1 'polypeptide(L)'
;MWWLKGVLFSVLLLQVVLPAHAGGHSAKPVHKVVFQVSDNEPQKWYLTLSNAKNVQQELGMKNVQIEIVVYGPGLDMVLLETEMAEKIDEAISRGVKIVACENTMIGRKLTHADMYPSIGYVKAGVVELMKRQREGWAYIRP
;
A
#
# COMPACT_ATOMS: atom_id res chain seq x y z
N MET A 1 -40.17 46.97 -65.20
CA MET A 1 -39.58 45.73 -65.75
C MET A 1 -38.05 45.81 -65.45
N TRP A 2 -37.57 45.21 -64.31
CA TRP A 2 -36.20 44.76 -64.23
C TRP A 2 -36.07 43.77 -63.06
N TRP A 3 -35.64 42.60 -63.40
CA TRP A 3 -35.44 41.45 -62.52
C TRP A 3 -34.03 41.57 -61.91
N LEU A 4 -33.95 41.71 -60.63
CA LEU A 4 -32.71 41.47 -59.91
C LEU A 4 -32.73 40.08 -59.30
N LYS A 5 -31.95 39.19 -59.88
CA LYS A 5 -31.69 37.83 -59.31
C LYS A 5 -30.70 37.98 -58.21
N GLY A 6 -31.16 37.84 -56.97
CA GLY A 6 -30.28 37.72 -55.81
C GLY A 6 -29.66 36.30 -55.74
N VAL A 7 -28.36 36.21 -55.88
CA VAL A 7 -27.60 34.96 -55.67
C VAL A 7 -27.35 34.83 -54.18
N LEU A 8 -28.01 33.91 -53.53
CA LEU A 8 -27.71 33.48 -52.16
C LEU A 8 -26.42 32.65 -52.16
N PHE A 9 -25.33 33.22 -51.66
CA PHE A 9 -24.11 32.49 -51.37
C PHE A 9 -24.28 31.79 -49.99
N SER A 10 -24.61 30.49 -50.03
CA SER A 10 -24.56 29.61 -48.84
C SER A 10 -23.08 29.33 -48.46
N VAL A 11 -22.61 30.02 -47.44
CA VAL A 11 -21.31 29.68 -46.83
C VAL A 11 -21.48 28.45 -45.94
N LEU A 12 -21.06 27.30 -46.46
CA LEU A 12 -21.02 26.05 -45.71
C LEU A 12 -19.80 26.11 -44.75
N LEU A 13 -20.04 26.43 -43.47
CA LEU A 13 -19.05 26.36 -42.42
C LEU A 13 -18.73 24.87 -42.12
N LEU A 14 -17.58 24.42 -42.65
CA LEU A 14 -17.04 23.10 -42.34
C LEU A 14 -16.49 23.13 -40.92
N GLN A 15 -17.26 22.59 -39.97
CA GLN A 15 -16.81 22.43 -38.57
C GLN A 15 -15.81 21.27 -38.50
N VAL A 16 -14.52 21.59 -38.40
CA VAL A 16 -13.50 20.61 -38.14
C VAL A 16 -13.58 20.21 -36.66
N VAL A 17 -14.21 19.08 -36.38
CA VAL A 17 -14.21 18.45 -35.05
C VAL A 17 -12.84 17.80 -34.86
N LEU A 18 -11.95 18.47 -34.15
CA LEU A 18 -10.69 17.88 -33.70
C LEU A 18 -11.00 16.83 -32.62
N PRO A 19 -10.55 15.57 -32.78
CA PRO A 19 -10.70 14.61 -31.71
C PRO A 19 -9.85 15.06 -30.51
N ALA A 20 -10.51 15.34 -29.39
CA ALA A 20 -9.85 15.52 -28.10
C ALA A 20 -9.16 14.20 -27.73
N HIS A 21 -7.85 14.12 -27.91
CA HIS A 21 -7.04 13.05 -27.34
C HIS A 21 -7.07 13.24 -25.83
N ALA A 22 -8.01 12.59 -25.16
CA ALA A 22 -7.93 12.36 -23.73
C ALA A 22 -6.71 11.47 -23.50
N GLY A 23 -5.57 12.10 -23.19
CA GLY A 23 -4.37 11.40 -22.73
C GLY A 23 -4.70 10.67 -21.44
N GLY A 24 -5.16 9.42 -21.55
CA GLY A 24 -5.35 8.53 -20.42
C GLY A 24 -3.97 8.33 -19.78
N HIS A 25 -3.70 9.01 -18.67
CA HIS A 25 -2.63 8.62 -17.76
C HIS A 25 -3.02 7.24 -17.22
N SER A 26 -2.57 6.19 -17.88
CA SER A 26 -2.60 4.84 -17.32
C SER A 26 -1.72 4.89 -16.07
N ALA A 27 -2.35 4.98 -14.89
CA ALA A 27 -1.65 4.85 -13.63
C ALA A 27 -0.91 3.52 -13.65
N LYS A 28 0.42 3.55 -13.45
CA LYS A 28 1.23 2.32 -13.34
C LYS A 28 0.60 1.45 -12.26
N PRO A 29 0.48 0.13 -12.47
CA PRO A 29 -0.04 -0.75 -11.44
C PRO A 29 0.82 -0.62 -10.18
N VAL A 30 0.19 -0.32 -9.05
CA VAL A 30 0.85 -0.27 -7.76
C VAL A 30 1.07 -1.71 -7.30
N HIS A 31 2.31 -2.11 -7.11
CA HIS A 31 2.65 -3.40 -6.52
C HIS A 31 2.19 -3.43 -5.05
N LYS A 32 1.71 -4.57 -4.59
CA LYS A 32 1.20 -4.73 -3.23
C LYS A 32 1.79 -6.00 -2.62
N VAL A 33 2.38 -5.88 -1.44
CA VAL A 33 2.92 -7.03 -0.72
C VAL A 33 2.55 -6.97 0.76
N VAL A 34 2.12 -8.10 1.29
CA VAL A 34 1.88 -8.29 2.71
C VAL A 34 2.87 -9.33 3.25
N PHE A 35 3.60 -8.95 4.29
CA PHE A 35 4.50 -9.83 5.02
C PHE A 35 3.84 -10.34 6.29
N GLN A 36 4.05 -11.63 6.59
CA GLN A 36 3.65 -12.23 7.85
C GLN A 36 4.84 -12.29 8.81
N VAL A 37 4.63 -11.84 10.04
CA VAL A 37 5.54 -12.07 11.17
C VAL A 37 4.78 -12.74 12.30
N SER A 38 5.06 -14.03 12.51
CA SER A 38 4.39 -14.83 13.55
C SER A 38 5.36 -15.60 14.45
N ASP A 39 6.66 -15.51 14.21
CA ASP A 39 7.68 -16.21 14.95
C ASP A 39 8.41 -15.24 15.89
N ASN A 40 8.75 -15.70 17.10
CA ASN A 40 9.61 -14.96 18.04
C ASN A 40 11.08 -15.24 17.70
N GLU A 41 11.51 -14.75 16.53
CA GLU A 41 12.86 -14.93 16.02
C GLU A 41 13.40 -13.61 15.45
N PRO A 42 14.29 -12.90 16.15
CA PRO A 42 14.85 -11.61 15.72
C PRO A 42 15.45 -11.62 14.31
N GLN A 43 16.06 -12.73 13.91
CA GLN A 43 16.61 -12.86 12.56
C GLN A 43 15.52 -12.77 11.47
N LYS A 44 14.34 -13.35 11.71
CA LYS A 44 13.19 -13.26 10.79
C LYS A 44 12.59 -11.86 10.77
N TRP A 45 12.58 -11.18 11.92
CA TRP A 45 12.13 -9.78 11.99
C TRP A 45 13.04 -8.88 11.16
N TYR A 46 14.35 -9.02 11.36
CA TYR A 46 15.36 -8.31 10.57
C TYR A 46 15.21 -8.60 9.07
N LEU A 47 15.05 -9.88 8.71
CA LEU A 47 14.87 -10.29 7.31
C LEU A 47 13.61 -9.69 6.70
N THR A 48 12.50 -9.66 7.45
CA THR A 48 11.24 -9.05 6.99
C THR A 48 11.40 -7.57 6.68
N LEU A 49 12.00 -6.79 7.59
CA LEU A 49 12.24 -5.36 7.40
C LEU A 49 13.22 -5.10 6.26
N SER A 50 14.26 -5.93 6.13
CA SER A 50 15.20 -5.84 5.01
C SER A 50 14.55 -6.17 3.66
N ASN A 51 13.69 -7.19 3.61
CA ASN A 51 12.95 -7.53 2.39
C ASN A 51 11.99 -6.40 1.99
N ALA A 52 11.30 -5.79 2.94
CA ALA A 52 10.45 -4.62 2.66
C ALA A 52 11.26 -3.47 2.04
N LYS A 53 12.45 -3.21 2.58
CA LYS A 53 13.38 -2.21 2.02
C LYS A 53 13.83 -2.57 0.61
N ASN A 54 14.22 -3.83 0.36
CA ASN A 54 14.65 -4.30 -0.96
C ASN A 54 13.53 -4.15 -1.99
N VAL A 55 12.29 -4.52 -1.65
CA VAL A 55 11.13 -4.33 -2.53
C VAL A 55 10.95 -2.86 -2.92
N GLN A 56 11.11 -1.94 -1.96
CA GLN A 56 11.02 -0.50 -2.23
C GLN A 56 12.18 0.02 -3.09
N GLN A 57 13.38 -0.52 -2.92
CA GLN A 57 14.55 -0.15 -3.71
C GLN A 57 14.40 -0.58 -5.17
N GLU A 58 13.91 -1.79 -5.42
CA GLU A 58 13.76 -2.35 -6.77
C GLU A 58 12.57 -1.76 -7.52
N LEU A 59 11.42 -1.59 -6.85
CA LEU A 59 10.17 -1.16 -7.49
C LEU A 59 9.93 0.35 -7.40
N GLY A 60 10.63 1.04 -6.51
CA GLY A 60 10.38 2.44 -6.15
C GLY A 60 9.33 2.57 -5.05
N MET A 61 9.61 3.38 -4.02
CA MET A 61 8.71 3.56 -2.86
C MET A 61 7.29 4.00 -3.25
N LYS A 62 7.14 4.79 -4.31
CA LYS A 62 5.83 5.29 -4.78
C LYS A 62 5.05 4.27 -5.60
N ASN A 63 5.69 3.18 -6.01
CA ASN A 63 5.11 2.16 -6.88
C ASN A 63 4.71 0.90 -6.12
N VAL A 64 4.93 0.84 -4.81
CA VAL A 64 4.64 -0.33 -3.99
C VAL A 64 3.98 0.05 -2.67
N GLN A 65 2.96 -0.72 -2.28
CA GLN A 65 2.34 -0.70 -0.97
C GLN A 65 2.83 -1.91 -0.19
N ILE A 66 3.31 -1.70 1.02
CA ILE A 66 3.83 -2.75 1.89
C ILE A 66 3.08 -2.72 3.23
N GLU A 67 2.59 -3.87 3.65
CA GLU A 67 2.05 -4.08 4.98
C GLU A 67 2.76 -5.26 5.65
N ILE A 68 3.15 -5.09 6.91
CA ILE A 68 3.70 -6.15 7.76
C ILE A 68 2.66 -6.45 8.84
N VAL A 69 2.16 -7.68 8.87
CA VAL A 69 1.16 -8.15 9.83
C VAL A 69 1.84 -8.99 10.89
N VAL A 70 1.80 -8.51 12.14
CA VAL A 70 2.50 -9.11 13.27
C VAL A 70 1.48 -9.71 14.25
N TYR A 71 1.62 -11.00 14.56
CA TYR A 71 0.71 -11.70 15.47
C TYR A 71 1.38 -12.91 16.14
N GLY A 72 0.69 -13.53 17.11
CA GLY A 72 1.21 -14.66 17.86
C GLY A 72 2.57 -14.34 18.53
N PRO A 73 3.52 -15.30 18.56
CA PRO A 73 4.84 -15.08 19.13
C PRO A 73 5.63 -13.93 18.47
N GLY A 74 5.34 -13.63 17.20
CA GLY A 74 5.98 -12.52 16.49
C GLY A 74 5.67 -11.13 17.06
N LEU A 75 4.65 -11.02 17.92
CA LEU A 75 4.25 -9.74 18.52
C LEU A 75 5.39 -9.07 19.29
N ASP A 76 6.39 -9.83 19.75
CA ASP A 76 7.57 -9.29 20.46
C ASP A 76 8.39 -8.35 19.57
N MET A 77 8.31 -8.49 18.24
CA MET A 77 8.94 -7.54 17.30
C MET A 77 8.47 -6.11 17.52
N VAL A 78 7.25 -5.90 17.96
CA VAL A 78 6.60 -4.58 18.05
C VAL A 78 6.17 -4.21 19.47
N LEU A 79 6.79 -4.79 20.48
CA LEU A 79 6.70 -4.33 21.87
C LEU A 79 7.46 -3.01 22.05
N LEU A 80 7.09 -2.25 23.09
CA LEU A 80 7.70 -0.94 23.38
C LEU A 80 9.25 -1.01 23.51
N GLU A 81 9.76 -2.07 24.14
CA GLU A 81 11.20 -2.29 24.37
C GLU A 81 11.86 -3.16 23.29
N THR A 82 11.35 -3.12 22.07
CA THR A 82 11.89 -3.95 20.99
C THR A 82 13.31 -3.54 20.58
N GLU A 83 14.16 -4.51 20.28
CA GLU A 83 15.48 -4.29 19.68
C GLU A 83 15.40 -3.85 18.20
N MET A 84 14.21 -3.93 17.57
CA MET A 84 13.98 -3.52 16.18
C MET A 84 13.60 -2.05 16.03
N ALA A 85 13.57 -1.25 17.10
CA ALA A 85 13.05 0.13 17.12
C ALA A 85 13.54 0.99 15.94
N GLU A 86 14.85 1.10 15.76
CA GLU A 86 15.43 1.91 14.66
C GLU A 86 14.98 1.45 13.28
N LYS A 87 14.91 0.14 13.07
CA LYS A 87 14.49 -0.44 11.78
C LYS A 87 13.00 -0.30 11.53
N ILE A 88 12.20 -0.36 12.58
CA ILE A 88 10.74 -0.10 12.52
C ILE A 88 10.52 1.36 12.12
N ASP A 89 11.21 2.31 12.76
CA ASP A 89 11.12 3.73 12.44
C ASP A 89 11.56 4.01 10.99
N GLU A 90 12.66 3.40 10.55
CA GLU A 90 13.09 3.50 9.14
C GLU A 90 12.00 2.98 8.19
N ALA A 91 11.43 1.81 8.46
CA ALA A 91 10.39 1.22 7.62
C ALA A 91 9.13 2.10 7.56
N ILE A 92 8.65 2.58 8.71
CA ILE A 92 7.48 3.47 8.80
C ILE A 92 7.74 4.79 8.07
N SER A 93 8.91 5.40 8.25
CA SER A 93 9.29 6.65 7.57
C SER A 93 9.30 6.51 6.04
N ARG A 94 9.52 5.30 5.54
CA ARG A 94 9.47 4.93 4.11
C ARG A 94 8.07 4.53 3.64
N GLY A 95 7.04 4.62 4.50
CA GLY A 95 5.66 4.33 4.17
C GLY A 95 5.27 2.86 4.30
N VAL A 96 6.08 2.02 4.95
CA VAL A 96 5.68 0.65 5.31
C VAL A 96 4.66 0.70 6.44
N LYS A 97 3.52 0.04 6.25
CA LYS A 97 2.51 -0.12 7.29
C LYS A 97 2.84 -1.36 8.13
N ILE A 98 2.96 -1.19 9.44
CA ILE A 98 3.14 -2.29 10.39
C ILE A 98 1.92 -2.35 11.28
N VAL A 99 1.29 -3.52 11.39
CA VAL A 99 0.07 -3.72 12.19
C VAL A 99 0.21 -4.89 13.15
N ALA A 100 -0.21 -4.67 14.39
CA ALA A 100 -0.27 -5.68 15.43
C ALA A 100 -1.68 -6.29 15.55
N CYS A 101 -1.74 -7.59 15.86
CA CYS A 101 -2.99 -8.32 16.07
C CYS A 101 -3.54 -8.07 17.48
N GLU A 102 -4.70 -7.41 17.60
CA GLU A 102 -5.35 -7.16 18.90
C GLU A 102 -5.77 -8.44 19.61
N ASN A 103 -6.21 -9.49 18.89
CA ASN A 103 -6.52 -10.77 19.53
C ASN A 103 -5.29 -11.39 20.22
N THR A 104 -4.11 -11.27 19.64
CA THR A 104 -2.86 -11.71 20.29
C THR A 104 -2.56 -10.85 21.52
N MET A 105 -2.73 -9.52 21.42
CA MET A 105 -2.54 -8.62 22.56
C MET A 105 -3.46 -8.99 23.72
N ILE A 106 -4.76 -9.20 23.46
CA ILE A 106 -5.74 -9.60 24.47
C ILE A 106 -5.31 -10.92 25.12
N GLY A 107 -4.96 -11.92 24.33
CA GLY A 107 -4.51 -13.22 24.84
C GLY A 107 -3.26 -13.13 25.72
N ARG A 108 -2.42 -12.14 25.50
CA ARG A 108 -1.20 -11.86 26.28
C ARG A 108 -1.39 -10.77 27.35
N LYS A 109 -2.60 -10.25 27.53
CA LYS A 109 -2.94 -9.18 28.47
C LYS A 109 -2.14 -7.88 28.22
N LEU A 110 -1.84 -7.60 26.96
CA LEU A 110 -1.16 -6.39 26.53
C LEU A 110 -2.17 -5.32 26.11
N THR A 111 -1.79 -4.05 26.31
CA THR A 111 -2.53 -2.85 25.90
C THR A 111 -1.75 -2.12 24.82
N HIS A 112 -2.33 -1.09 24.22
CA HIS A 112 -1.61 -0.24 23.25
C HIS A 112 -0.41 0.49 23.89
N ALA A 113 -0.42 0.71 25.21
CA ALA A 113 0.71 1.33 25.93
C ALA A 113 1.94 0.41 25.99
N ASP A 114 1.77 -0.89 25.84
CA ASP A 114 2.86 -1.88 25.83
C ASP A 114 3.49 -2.05 24.44
N MET A 115 2.90 -1.40 23.43
CA MET A 115 3.30 -1.56 22.03
C MET A 115 4.18 -0.41 21.56
N TYR A 116 4.99 -0.68 20.53
CA TYR A 116 5.82 0.33 19.90
C TYR A 116 4.95 1.44 19.29
N PRO A 117 5.31 2.72 19.48
CA PRO A 117 4.54 3.83 18.93
C PRO A 117 4.54 3.81 17.38
N SER A 118 3.55 4.47 16.79
CA SER A 118 3.42 4.64 15.34
C SER A 118 3.07 3.38 14.54
N ILE A 119 2.82 2.23 15.18
CA ILE A 119 2.23 1.06 14.51
C ILE A 119 0.71 1.15 14.47
N GLY A 120 0.09 0.41 13.53
CA GLY A 120 -1.35 0.24 13.46
C GLY A 120 -1.81 -1.04 14.17
N TYR A 121 -3.12 -1.25 14.18
CA TYR A 121 -3.74 -2.41 14.81
C TYR A 121 -4.78 -3.04 13.89
N VAL A 122 -4.91 -4.34 13.94
CA VAL A 122 -5.96 -5.11 13.28
C VAL A 122 -6.57 -6.10 14.26
N LYS A 123 -7.86 -6.36 14.14
CA LYS A 123 -8.58 -7.23 15.08
C LYS A 123 -7.98 -8.64 15.11
N ALA A 124 -7.72 -9.21 13.94
CA ALA A 124 -7.13 -10.54 13.79
C ALA A 124 -6.12 -10.54 12.63
N GLY A 125 -4.84 -10.78 12.95
CA GLY A 125 -3.75 -10.73 11.96
C GLY A 125 -3.95 -11.72 10.81
N VAL A 126 -4.37 -12.96 11.10
CA VAL A 126 -4.63 -13.97 10.07
C VAL A 126 -5.77 -13.58 9.13
N VAL A 127 -6.80 -12.89 9.63
CA VAL A 127 -7.91 -12.38 8.81
C VAL A 127 -7.44 -11.23 7.93
N GLU A 128 -6.57 -10.35 8.45
CA GLU A 128 -5.95 -9.29 7.64
C GLU A 128 -5.14 -9.88 6.47
N LEU A 129 -4.33 -10.93 6.73
CA LEU A 129 -3.61 -11.63 5.66
C LEU A 129 -4.55 -12.19 4.58
N MET A 130 -5.65 -12.83 4.99
CA MET A 130 -6.66 -13.35 4.06
C MET A 130 -7.30 -12.23 3.23
N LYS A 131 -7.60 -11.09 3.87
CA LYS A 131 -8.17 -9.92 3.22
C LYS A 131 -7.21 -9.37 2.17
N ARG A 132 -5.95 -9.16 2.52
CA ARG A 132 -4.93 -8.64 1.59
C ARG A 132 -4.74 -9.56 0.39
N GLN A 133 -4.67 -10.88 0.60
CA GLN A 133 -4.58 -11.84 -0.49
C GLN A 133 -5.78 -11.77 -1.44
N ARG A 134 -7.01 -11.63 -0.91
CA ARG A 134 -8.21 -11.41 -1.75
C ARG A 134 -8.19 -10.08 -2.53
N GLU A 135 -7.51 -9.07 -2.00
CA GLU A 135 -7.29 -7.78 -2.66
C GLU A 135 -6.13 -7.81 -3.67
N GLY A 136 -5.55 -8.99 -3.94
CA GLY A 136 -4.48 -9.19 -4.93
C GLY A 136 -3.08 -8.83 -4.43
N TRP A 137 -2.86 -8.78 -3.11
CA TRP A 137 -1.52 -8.60 -2.54
C TRP A 137 -0.70 -9.88 -2.65
N ALA A 138 0.57 -9.74 -3.03
CA ALA A 138 1.52 -10.84 -2.87
C ALA A 138 1.74 -11.12 -1.39
N TYR A 139 1.68 -12.39 -0.98
CA TYR A 139 1.92 -12.81 0.40
C TYR A 139 3.33 -13.40 0.53
N ILE A 140 4.08 -12.92 1.51
CA ILE A 140 5.44 -13.39 1.80
C ILE A 140 5.58 -13.65 3.31
N ARG A 141 6.14 -14.79 3.64
CA ARG A 141 6.54 -15.14 5.01
C ARG A 141 8.04 -15.48 5.01
N PRO A 142 8.91 -14.61 5.55
CA PRO A 142 10.34 -14.87 5.72
C PRO A 142 10.65 -15.94 6.75
#